data_616844365d8343b9951a2c7231e20340
#
_entry.id   616844365d8343b9951a2c7231e20340
#
_cell.length_a   1.000
_cell.length_b   1.000
_cell.length_c   1.000
_cell.angle_alpha   90.00
_cell.angle_beta   90.00
_cell.angle_gamma   90.00
#
_symmetry.space_group_name_H-M   'P 1'
#
loop_
_entity.id
_entity.type
_entity.pdbx_description
1 polymer ?
#
loop_
_entity_poly.entity_id
_entity_poly.type
_entity_poly.pdbx_seq_one_letter_code
_entity_poly.pdbx_strand_id
1 'polypeptide(L)'
;MMSAPLIANQLGVDVKRVTDEAHFTDDLGADRLDRLELLIVIEDRFADVVITDEDVDQLEVVGDLIRHIESVDNERRGRFIVEAPLQ
;
A
#
# COMPACT_ATOMS: atom_id res chain seq x y z
N MET A 1 -12.06 3.05 1.03
CA MET A 1 -10.63 2.77 0.95
C MET A 1 -10.02 3.53 -0.20
N MET A 2 -9.19 4.52 0.10
CA MET A 2 -8.68 5.43 -0.94
C MET A 2 -7.67 4.76 -1.88
N SER A 3 -6.98 3.73 -1.41
CA SER A 3 -5.98 3.05 -2.21
C SER A 3 -6.55 2.04 -3.21
N ALA A 4 -7.77 1.58 -2.99
CA ALA A 4 -8.37 0.56 -3.86
C ALA A 4 -8.51 1.01 -5.32
N PRO A 5 -9.01 2.22 -5.62
CA PRO A 5 -9.07 2.67 -7.00
C PRO A 5 -7.71 2.77 -7.68
N LEU A 6 -6.69 3.19 -6.93
CA LEU A 6 -5.34 3.27 -7.45
C LEU A 6 -4.80 1.89 -7.81
N ILE A 7 -4.99 0.92 -6.92
CA ILE A 7 -4.57 -0.46 -7.12
C ILE A 7 -5.28 -1.05 -8.33
N ALA A 8 -6.60 -0.87 -8.40
CA ALA A 8 -7.41 -1.39 -9.49
C ALA A 8 -6.96 -0.83 -10.83
N ASN A 9 -6.72 0.46 -10.89
CA ASN A 9 -6.29 1.12 -12.11
C ASN A 9 -4.91 0.66 -12.55
N GLN A 10 -4.00 0.54 -11.60
CA GLN A 10 -2.62 0.12 -11.90
C GLN A 10 -2.55 -1.32 -12.37
N LEU A 11 -3.37 -2.21 -11.82
CA LEU A 11 -3.37 -3.62 -12.18
C LEU A 11 -4.34 -3.95 -13.30
N GLY A 12 -5.16 -3.00 -13.72
CA GLY A 12 -6.12 -3.22 -14.79
C GLY A 12 -7.25 -4.13 -14.41
N VAL A 13 -7.69 -4.11 -13.16
CA VAL A 13 -8.79 -4.94 -12.67
C VAL A 13 -9.94 -4.06 -12.18
N ASP A 14 -11.12 -4.67 -12.03
CA ASP A 14 -12.28 -3.98 -11.48
C ASP A 14 -12.01 -3.66 -9.99
N VAL A 15 -12.33 -2.44 -9.58
CA VAL A 15 -12.15 -2.01 -8.20
C VAL A 15 -12.88 -2.92 -7.21
N LYS A 16 -13.97 -3.54 -7.63
CA LYS A 16 -14.73 -4.48 -6.79
C LYS A 16 -13.93 -5.72 -6.42
N ARG A 17 -12.92 -6.04 -7.19
CA ARG A 17 -12.05 -7.18 -6.91
C ARG A 17 -10.95 -6.85 -5.94
N VAL A 18 -10.72 -5.58 -5.68
CA VAL A 18 -9.67 -5.11 -4.79
C VAL A 18 -10.24 -5.06 -3.37
N THR A 19 -10.23 -6.21 -2.71
CA THR A 19 -10.67 -6.35 -1.31
C THR A 19 -9.46 -6.62 -0.43
N ASP A 20 -9.62 -6.45 0.88
CA ASP A 20 -8.55 -6.70 1.84
C ASP A 20 -7.96 -8.10 1.72
N GLU A 21 -8.80 -9.06 1.38
CA GLU A 21 -8.42 -10.47 1.32
C GLU A 21 -7.92 -10.90 -0.06
N ALA A 22 -8.01 -10.02 -1.05
CA ALA A 22 -7.60 -10.35 -2.40
C ALA A 22 -6.08 -10.54 -2.47
N HIS A 23 -5.65 -11.69 -2.98
CA HIS A 23 -4.24 -11.94 -3.24
C HIS A 23 -3.82 -11.26 -4.53
N PHE A 24 -2.70 -10.57 -4.48
CA PHE A 24 -2.20 -9.89 -5.67
C PHE A 24 -1.97 -10.84 -6.84
N THR A 25 -1.40 -12.00 -6.58
CA THR A 25 -1.11 -12.99 -7.61
C THR A 25 -2.34 -13.85 -7.95
N ASP A 26 -2.95 -14.45 -6.94
CA ASP A 26 -4.02 -15.44 -7.16
C ASP A 26 -5.34 -14.82 -7.59
N ASP A 27 -5.69 -13.67 -7.01
CA ASP A 27 -6.98 -13.06 -7.27
C ASP A 27 -6.91 -11.93 -8.31
N LEU A 28 -5.82 -11.19 -8.31
CA LEU A 28 -5.68 -10.02 -9.19
C LEU A 28 -4.74 -10.26 -10.37
N GLY A 29 -4.10 -11.43 -10.41
CA GLY A 29 -3.23 -11.79 -11.52
C GLY A 29 -1.95 -10.97 -11.64
N ALA A 30 -1.53 -10.34 -10.55
CA ALA A 30 -0.31 -9.54 -10.52
C ALA A 30 0.90 -10.41 -10.23
N ASP A 31 1.90 -10.38 -11.09
CA ASP A 31 3.17 -11.05 -10.81
C ASP A 31 4.08 -10.13 -9.98
N ARG A 32 5.31 -10.56 -9.74
CA ARG A 32 6.25 -9.77 -8.93
C ARG A 32 6.52 -8.41 -9.56
N LEU A 33 6.65 -8.35 -10.87
CA LEU A 33 6.91 -7.10 -11.57
C LEU A 33 5.72 -6.14 -11.44
N ASP A 34 4.52 -6.67 -11.61
CA ASP A 34 3.30 -5.86 -11.46
C ASP A 34 3.20 -5.28 -10.06
N ARG A 35 3.52 -6.08 -9.04
CA ARG A 35 3.52 -5.60 -7.66
C ARG A 35 4.58 -4.53 -7.44
N LEU A 36 5.76 -4.74 -8.00
CA LEU A 36 6.84 -3.77 -7.87
C LEU A 36 6.46 -2.43 -8.50
N GLU A 37 5.87 -2.46 -9.68
CA GLU A 37 5.42 -1.24 -10.34
C GLU A 37 4.33 -0.53 -9.54
N LEU A 38 3.40 -1.30 -8.97
CA LEU A 38 2.37 -0.76 -8.10
C LEU A 38 2.97 -0.04 -6.90
N LEU A 39 3.96 -0.64 -6.27
CA LEU A 39 4.60 -0.07 -5.10
C LEU A 39 5.38 1.20 -5.43
N ILE A 40 5.97 1.27 -6.62
CA ILE A 40 6.63 2.49 -7.09
C ILE A 40 5.62 3.62 -7.22
N VAL A 41 4.45 3.34 -7.78
CA VAL A 41 3.38 4.33 -7.90
C VAL A 41 2.92 4.81 -6.53
N ILE A 42 2.80 3.88 -5.58
CA ILE A 42 2.39 4.21 -4.22
C ILE A 42 3.42 5.09 -3.52
N GLU A 43 4.70 4.78 -3.67
CA GLU A 43 5.75 5.62 -3.12
C GLU A 43 5.74 7.03 -3.71
N ASP A 44 5.41 7.14 -4.98
CA ASP A 44 5.30 8.44 -5.64
C ASP A 44 4.11 9.24 -5.11
N ARG A 45 3.01 8.56 -4.84
CA ARG A 45 1.78 9.20 -4.32
C ARG A 45 1.87 9.53 -2.84
N PHE A 46 2.52 8.67 -2.07
CA PHE A 46 2.63 8.79 -0.62
C PHE A 46 4.12 8.90 -0.27
N ALA A 47 4.64 10.11 -0.33
CA ALA A 47 6.07 10.37 -0.23
C ALA A 47 6.73 9.86 1.05
N ASP A 48 5.94 9.66 2.11
CA ASP A 48 6.47 9.17 3.38
C ASP A 48 6.49 7.64 3.48
N VAL A 49 5.90 6.95 2.51
CA VAL A 49 5.86 5.49 2.49
C VAL A 49 7.12 4.99 1.80
N VAL A 50 7.91 4.21 2.53
CA VAL A 50 9.11 3.58 1.99
C VAL A 50 8.84 2.07 1.92
N ILE A 51 9.01 1.50 0.75
CA ILE A 51 8.76 0.09 0.52
C ILE A 51 10.05 -0.57 0.03
N THR A 52 10.52 -1.56 0.78
CA THR A 52 11.75 -2.29 0.45
C THR A 52 11.42 -3.54 -0.35
N ASP A 53 12.46 -4.18 -0.91
CA ASP A 53 12.28 -5.45 -1.60
C ASP A 53 11.71 -6.53 -0.70
N GLU A 54 12.08 -6.51 0.58
CA GLU A 54 11.50 -7.43 1.56
C GLU A 54 10.01 -7.21 1.74
N ASP A 55 9.59 -5.96 1.75
CA ASP A 55 8.17 -5.62 1.87
C ASP A 55 7.40 -6.15 0.68
N VAL A 56 7.96 -6.05 -0.53
CA VAL A 56 7.33 -6.59 -1.74
C VAL A 56 7.04 -8.07 -1.59
N ASP A 57 8.00 -8.82 -1.04
CA ASP A 57 7.84 -10.26 -0.88
C ASP A 57 6.82 -10.62 0.21
N GLN A 58 6.64 -9.76 1.20
CA GLN A 58 5.71 -10.00 2.31
C GLN A 58 4.29 -9.56 2.02
N LEU A 59 4.09 -8.70 1.03
CA LEU A 59 2.77 -8.17 0.69
C LEU A 59 2.03 -9.14 -0.22
N GLU A 60 1.30 -10.08 0.37
CA GLU A 60 0.57 -11.11 -0.37
C GLU A 60 -0.84 -10.69 -0.73
N VAL A 61 -1.53 -10.01 0.18
CA VAL A 61 -2.90 -9.56 -0.03
C VAL A 61 -2.96 -8.04 0.00
N VAL A 62 -4.03 -7.51 -0.58
CA VAL A 62 -4.24 -6.05 -0.64
C VAL A 62 -4.26 -5.44 0.77
N GLY A 63 -4.88 -6.12 1.71
CA GLY A 63 -4.95 -5.63 3.10
C GLY A 63 -3.58 -5.43 3.72
N ASP A 64 -2.61 -6.25 3.39
CA ASP A 64 -1.23 -6.09 3.89
C ASP A 64 -0.65 -4.75 3.44
N LEU A 65 -0.84 -4.42 2.18
CA LEU A 65 -0.34 -3.16 1.63
C LEU A 65 -1.05 -1.97 2.27
N ILE A 66 -2.35 -2.04 2.40
CA ILE A 66 -3.14 -0.96 2.99
C ILE A 66 -2.73 -0.72 4.43
N ARG A 67 -2.54 -1.80 5.21
CA ARG A 67 -2.08 -1.68 6.59
C ARG A 67 -0.69 -1.06 6.68
N HIS A 68 0.18 -1.39 5.72
CA HIS A 68 1.51 -0.79 5.67
C HIS A 68 1.43 0.73 5.46
N ILE A 69 0.62 1.16 4.51
CA ILE A 69 0.43 2.58 4.24
C ILE A 69 -0.17 3.30 5.44
N GLU A 70 -1.20 2.73 6.05
CA GLU A 70 -1.84 3.32 7.21
C GLU A 70 -0.92 3.38 8.42
N SER A 71 -0.07 2.38 8.59
CA SER A 71 0.90 2.34 9.67
C SER A 71 1.89 3.51 9.58
N VAL A 72 2.38 3.78 8.39
CA VAL A 72 3.30 4.90 8.17
C VAL A 72 2.60 6.22 8.44
N ASP A 73 1.37 6.38 7.96
CA ASP A 73 0.59 7.59 8.19
C ASP A 73 0.32 7.82 9.69
N ASN A 74 -0.03 6.76 10.41
CA ASN A 74 -0.27 6.82 11.84
C ASN A 74 0.99 7.17 12.62
N GLU A 75 2.12 6.61 12.28
CA GLU A 75 3.39 6.94 12.90
C GLU A 75 3.73 8.41 12.71
N ARG A 76 3.51 8.93 11.53
CA ARG A 76 3.74 10.32 11.23
C ARG A 76 2.86 11.22 12.06
N ARG A 77 1.58 10.90 12.18
CA ARG A 77 0.63 11.65 12.99
C ARG A 77 1.00 11.60 14.47
N GLY A 78 1.38 10.43 14.93
CA GLY A 78 1.80 10.23 16.30
C GLY A 78 3.01 11.07 16.64
N ARG A 79 3.99 11.10 15.76
CA ARG A 79 5.19 11.92 15.95
C ARG A 79 4.85 13.40 16.02
N PHE A 80 3.99 13.85 15.15
CA PHE A 80 3.57 15.23 15.11
C PHE A 80 2.88 15.63 16.42
N ILE A 81 1.99 14.78 16.91
CA ILE A 81 1.27 15.02 18.16
C ILE A 81 2.21 15.04 19.35
N VAL A 82 3.17 14.12 19.37
CA VAL A 82 4.14 14.04 20.47
C VAL A 82 5.03 15.28 20.50
N GLU A 83 5.44 15.77 19.37
CA GLU A 83 6.29 16.96 19.32
C GLU A 83 5.58 18.21 19.82
N ALA A 84 4.31 18.35 19.54
CA ALA A 84 3.55 19.53 19.94
C ALA A 84 3.54 19.73 21.47
N PRO A 85 3.30 18.71 22.29
CA PRO A 85 3.31 18.88 23.75
C PRO A 85 4.68 19.21 24.34
N LEU A 86 5.74 18.88 23.64
CA LEU A 86 7.08 19.12 24.13
C LEU A 86 7.50 20.58 24.07
N GLN A 87 6.74 21.35 23.35
CA GLN A 87 6.99 22.77 23.22
C GLN A 87 6.31 23.57 24.34
#